data_7aa9182b66160960a4baec02e0a577e1
#
_entry.id   7aa9182b66160960a4baec02e0a577e1
#
_cell.length_a   1.000
_cell.length_b   1.000
_cell.length_c   1.000
_cell.angle_alpha   90.00
_cell.angle_beta   90.00
_cell.angle_gamma   90.00
#
_symmetry.space_group_name_H-M   'P 1'
#
loop_
_entity.id
_entity.type
_entity.pdbx_description
1 polymer ?
#
loop_
_entity_poly.entity_id
_entity_poly.type
_entity_poly.pdbx_seq_one_letter_code
_entity_poly.pdbx_strand_id
1 'polypeptide(L)'
;FTEGNCYGLIGANGAGKSTFLKILNGEIEPTKGDVIITPGQRLSFLKQDHFQYDAYSVLDTVIMGNERLYQIMKEKDAIYAKPDFSDEDGIRAAELEEEFANMNGWEAESDAATLLNGLGVPTETHSMMMSELPANEKVKILLAQALFGNPDILLLDEPTNHLDLEAIRWLEDFLIEFDNTVIVVSHDRYFLNKVCTQIADIDYGKIQLYAGN
;
A
#
# COMPACT_ATOMS: atom_id res chain seq x y z
N PHE A 1 3.74 4.33 18.35
CA PHE A 1 3.68 5.18 17.15
C PHE A 1 2.42 6.05 17.21
N THR A 2 2.56 7.33 16.93
CA THR A 2 1.48 8.32 16.98
C THR A 2 0.97 8.62 15.57
N GLU A 3 -0.34 8.77 15.42
CA GLU A 3 -0.98 9.08 14.14
C GLU A 3 -0.41 10.34 13.48
N GLY A 4 -0.37 10.33 12.15
CA GLY A 4 0.05 11.47 11.34
C GLY A 4 1.55 11.66 11.22
N ASN A 5 2.37 10.75 11.72
CA ASN A 5 3.82 10.83 11.64
C ASN A 5 4.40 9.80 10.68
N CYS A 6 5.54 10.14 10.07
CA CYS A 6 6.35 9.20 9.29
C CYS A 6 7.52 8.74 10.16
N TYR A 7 7.60 7.45 10.41
CA TYR A 7 8.67 6.82 11.19
C TYR A 7 9.61 6.05 10.28
N GLY A 8 10.89 6.42 10.27
CA GLY A 8 11.91 5.64 9.62
C GLY A 8 12.52 4.61 10.56
N LEU A 9 12.62 3.36 10.14
CA LEU A 9 13.29 2.31 10.91
C LEU A 9 14.69 2.08 10.36
N ILE A 10 15.68 2.22 11.21
CA ILE A 10 17.08 1.94 10.90
C ILE A 10 17.60 0.85 11.84
N GLY A 11 18.73 0.27 11.49
CA GLY A 11 19.39 -0.78 12.27
C GLY A 11 20.27 -1.63 11.37
N ALA A 12 21.15 -2.40 11.98
CA ALA A 12 22.01 -3.32 11.25
C ALA A 12 21.18 -4.45 10.59
N ASN A 13 21.72 -5.04 9.54
CA ASN A 13 21.15 -6.25 8.96
C ASN A 13 21.03 -7.33 10.03
N GLY A 14 19.86 -7.97 10.11
CA GLY A 14 19.58 -8.96 11.14
C GLY A 14 19.11 -8.40 12.47
N ALA A 15 18.96 -7.06 12.61
CA ALA A 15 18.43 -6.45 13.83
C ALA A 15 16.92 -6.61 14.01
N GLY A 16 16.21 -7.17 13.01
CA GLY A 16 14.80 -7.50 13.11
C GLY A 16 13.85 -6.46 12.52
N LYS A 17 14.31 -5.56 11.65
CA LYS A 17 13.48 -4.52 11.03
C LYS A 17 12.31 -5.11 10.26
N SER A 18 12.56 -6.02 9.34
CA SER A 18 11.50 -6.68 8.55
C SER A 18 10.62 -7.55 9.42
N THR A 19 11.18 -8.22 10.44
CA THR A 19 10.40 -9.00 11.41
C THR A 19 9.44 -8.10 12.19
N PHE A 20 9.90 -6.93 12.61
CA PHE A 20 9.06 -5.95 13.29
C PHE A 20 7.86 -5.52 12.44
N LEU A 21 8.09 -5.21 11.16
CA LEU A 21 7.01 -4.88 10.23
C LEU A 21 6.01 -6.03 10.04
N LYS A 22 6.50 -7.27 9.97
CA LYS A 22 5.64 -8.46 9.87
C LYS A 22 4.79 -8.67 11.12
N ILE A 23 5.33 -8.36 12.30
CA ILE A 23 4.57 -8.38 13.55
C ILE A 23 3.46 -7.34 13.52
N LEU A 24 3.76 -6.10 13.09
CA LEU A 24 2.77 -5.03 12.97
C LEU A 24 1.66 -5.38 11.96
N ASN A 25 2.01 -6.08 10.88
CA ASN A 25 1.04 -6.52 9.87
C ASN A 25 0.24 -7.77 10.26
N GLY A 26 0.58 -8.40 11.39
CA GLY A 26 -0.11 -9.60 11.84
C GLY A 26 0.37 -10.92 11.22
N GLU A 27 1.43 -10.89 10.41
CA GLU A 27 2.00 -12.12 9.79
C GLU A 27 2.75 -12.98 10.80
N ILE A 28 3.30 -12.38 11.85
CA ILE A 28 4.04 -13.05 12.90
C ILE A 28 3.48 -12.59 14.24
N GLU A 29 3.21 -13.53 15.13
CA GLU A 29 2.78 -13.21 16.50
C GLU A 29 3.97 -12.76 17.36
N PRO A 30 3.81 -11.68 18.15
CA PRO A 30 4.87 -11.24 19.05
C PRO A 30 5.05 -12.23 20.20
N THR A 31 6.29 -12.44 20.63
CA THR A 31 6.61 -13.26 21.80
C THR A 31 6.10 -12.58 23.09
N LYS A 32 6.17 -11.26 23.13
CA LYS A 32 5.67 -10.42 24.24
C LYS A 32 5.02 -9.16 23.68
N GLY A 33 4.02 -8.67 24.39
CA GLY A 33 3.31 -7.46 24.02
C GLY A 33 2.22 -7.69 22.99
N ASP A 34 1.51 -6.65 22.67
CA ASP A 34 0.36 -6.66 21.77
C ASP A 34 0.50 -5.58 20.73
N VAL A 35 -0.03 -5.85 19.52
CA VAL A 35 -0.21 -4.84 18.48
C VAL A 35 -1.67 -4.38 18.54
N ILE A 36 -1.87 -3.10 18.84
CA ILE A 36 -3.20 -2.51 18.93
C ILE A 36 -3.36 -1.50 17.80
N ILE A 37 -4.34 -1.77 16.93
CA ILE A 37 -4.74 -0.86 15.87
C ILE A 37 -6.17 -0.44 16.14
N THR A 38 -6.43 0.87 16.10
CA THR A 38 -7.78 1.42 16.35
C THR A 38 -8.78 0.77 15.37
N PRO A 39 -9.92 0.26 15.87
CA PRO A 39 -10.94 -0.34 15.00
C PRO A 39 -11.38 0.62 13.89
N GLY A 40 -11.53 0.09 12.67
CA GLY A 40 -11.92 0.87 11.50
C GLY A 40 -10.76 1.48 10.72
N GLN A 41 -9.54 1.46 11.25
CA GLN A 41 -8.35 1.89 10.52
C GLN A 41 -7.89 0.81 9.54
N ARG A 42 -7.51 1.24 8.33
CA ARG A 42 -6.99 0.37 7.30
C ARG A 42 -5.46 0.39 7.30
N LEU A 43 -4.88 -0.77 7.51
CA LEU A 43 -3.43 -0.98 7.42
C LEU A 43 -3.08 -1.48 6.04
N SER A 44 -2.09 -0.84 5.39
CA SER A 44 -1.53 -1.26 4.11
C SER A 44 -0.07 -1.66 4.29
N PHE A 45 0.29 -2.78 3.68
CA PHE A 45 1.63 -3.34 3.75
C PHE A 45 2.17 -3.61 2.35
N LEU A 46 3.43 -3.23 2.08
CA LEU A 46 4.09 -3.56 0.82
C LEU A 46 4.34 -5.07 0.73
N LYS A 47 3.62 -5.74 -0.18
CA LYS A 47 3.72 -7.18 -0.38
C LYS A 47 5.08 -7.58 -0.94
N GLN A 48 5.59 -8.72 -0.52
CA GLN A 48 6.89 -9.24 -0.96
C GLN A 48 6.76 -10.37 -2.00
N ASP A 49 5.61 -11.03 -2.09
CA ASP A 49 5.36 -12.06 -3.10
C ASP A 49 5.00 -11.43 -4.44
N HIS A 50 5.97 -11.36 -5.34
CA HIS A 50 5.83 -10.74 -6.65
C HIS A 50 4.90 -11.49 -7.59
N PHE A 51 4.62 -12.77 -7.33
CA PHE A 51 3.82 -13.64 -8.21
C PHE A 51 2.38 -13.79 -7.76
N GLN A 52 2.03 -13.27 -6.60
CA GLN A 52 0.71 -13.42 -5.99
C GLN A 52 -0.43 -12.92 -6.88
N TYR A 53 -0.16 -11.93 -7.71
CA TYR A 53 -1.17 -11.26 -8.54
C TYR A 53 -1.07 -11.56 -10.03
N ASP A 54 -0.36 -12.62 -10.43
CA ASP A 54 -0.12 -12.94 -11.84
C ASP A 54 -1.40 -13.16 -12.65
N ALA A 55 -2.49 -13.56 -12.00
CA ALA A 55 -3.79 -13.75 -12.63
C ALA A 55 -4.57 -12.46 -12.89
N TYR A 56 -4.05 -11.31 -12.48
CA TYR A 56 -4.74 -10.02 -12.54
C TYR A 56 -4.00 -9.03 -13.41
N SER A 57 -4.74 -8.02 -13.90
CA SER A 57 -4.12 -6.89 -14.61
C SER A 57 -3.34 -5.99 -13.64
N VAL A 58 -2.44 -5.18 -14.19
CA VAL A 58 -1.68 -4.19 -13.42
C VAL A 58 -2.63 -3.24 -12.69
N LEU A 59 -3.62 -2.70 -13.38
CA LEU A 59 -4.57 -1.74 -12.80
C LEU A 59 -5.40 -2.38 -11.68
N ASP A 60 -5.94 -3.57 -11.91
CA ASP A 60 -6.69 -4.31 -10.89
C ASP A 60 -5.83 -4.61 -9.66
N THR A 61 -4.57 -4.99 -9.88
CA THR A 61 -3.64 -5.28 -8.79
C THR A 61 -3.46 -4.07 -7.86
N VAL A 62 -3.34 -2.88 -8.43
CA VAL A 62 -3.21 -1.64 -7.63
C VAL A 62 -4.50 -1.38 -6.84
N ILE A 63 -5.65 -1.48 -7.48
CA ILE A 63 -6.95 -1.24 -6.82
C ILE A 63 -7.22 -2.24 -5.69
N MET A 64 -6.70 -3.46 -5.80
CA MET A 64 -6.76 -4.47 -4.72
C MET A 64 -6.08 -4.02 -3.42
N GLY A 65 -5.30 -2.96 -3.44
CA GLY A 65 -4.77 -2.33 -2.24
C GLY A 65 -5.89 -1.88 -1.29
N ASN A 66 -7.06 -1.56 -1.83
CA ASN A 66 -8.30 -1.41 -1.08
C ASN A 66 -9.22 -2.59 -1.42
N GLU A 67 -9.11 -3.66 -0.65
CA GLU A 67 -9.82 -4.92 -0.92
C GLU A 67 -11.33 -4.73 -0.99
N ARG A 68 -11.91 -3.94 -0.09
CA ARG A 68 -13.35 -3.71 -0.08
C ARG A 68 -13.81 -3.00 -1.34
N LEU A 69 -13.10 -1.98 -1.78
CA LEU A 69 -13.41 -1.28 -3.03
C LEU A 69 -13.38 -2.21 -4.23
N TYR A 70 -12.34 -3.05 -4.31
CA TYR A 70 -12.21 -4.03 -5.39
C TYR A 70 -13.36 -5.04 -5.39
N GLN A 71 -13.75 -5.56 -4.22
CA GLN A 71 -14.87 -6.47 -4.07
C GLN A 71 -16.18 -5.83 -4.55
N ILE A 72 -16.41 -4.57 -4.18
CA ILE A 72 -17.60 -3.82 -4.62
C ILE A 72 -17.62 -3.68 -6.13
N MET A 73 -16.51 -3.32 -6.75
CA MET A 73 -16.40 -3.20 -8.21
C MET A 73 -16.75 -4.51 -8.91
N LYS A 74 -16.23 -5.63 -8.42
CA LYS A 74 -16.49 -6.95 -9.01
C LYS A 74 -17.91 -7.42 -8.79
N GLU A 75 -18.47 -7.21 -7.61
CA GLU A 75 -19.87 -7.57 -7.31
C GLU A 75 -20.85 -6.76 -8.16
N LYS A 76 -20.62 -5.46 -8.31
CA LYS A 76 -21.41 -4.59 -9.20
C LYS A 76 -21.37 -5.11 -10.64
N ASP A 77 -20.19 -5.36 -11.18
CA ASP A 77 -20.01 -5.86 -12.55
C ASP A 77 -20.78 -7.18 -12.74
N ALA A 78 -20.68 -8.08 -11.76
CA ALA A 78 -21.38 -9.36 -11.82
C ALA A 78 -22.91 -9.20 -11.79
N ILE A 79 -23.44 -8.29 -10.96
CA ILE A 79 -24.88 -8.02 -10.87
C ILE A 79 -25.39 -7.42 -12.20
N TYR A 80 -24.71 -6.41 -12.73
CA TYR A 80 -25.12 -5.76 -13.97
C TYR A 80 -24.97 -6.65 -15.21
N ALA A 81 -24.12 -7.68 -15.13
CA ALA A 81 -23.97 -8.66 -16.21
C ALA A 81 -25.03 -9.77 -16.20
N LYS A 82 -25.86 -9.85 -15.17
CA LYS A 82 -26.91 -10.88 -15.11
C LYS A 82 -27.99 -10.65 -16.17
N PRO A 83 -28.36 -11.68 -16.95
CA PRO A 83 -29.44 -11.56 -17.92
C PRO A 83 -30.83 -11.48 -17.24
N ASP A 84 -30.95 -11.98 -16.02
CA ASP A 84 -32.19 -12.03 -15.21
C ASP A 84 -32.09 -11.07 -13.99
N PHE A 85 -31.87 -9.79 -14.28
CA PHE A 85 -31.76 -8.76 -13.24
C PHE A 85 -33.07 -8.64 -12.44
N SER A 86 -33.02 -9.03 -11.17
CA SER A 86 -34.18 -9.03 -10.27
C SER A 86 -34.32 -7.73 -9.50
N ASP A 87 -35.46 -7.55 -8.81
CA ASP A 87 -35.65 -6.41 -7.89
C ASP A 87 -34.66 -6.45 -6.72
N GLU A 88 -34.32 -7.65 -6.24
CA GLU A 88 -33.29 -7.84 -5.19
C GLU A 88 -31.92 -7.42 -5.70
N ASP A 89 -31.59 -7.75 -6.96
CA ASP A 89 -30.33 -7.31 -7.59
C ASP A 89 -30.28 -5.78 -7.69
N GLY A 90 -31.40 -5.14 -7.98
CA GLY A 90 -31.50 -3.67 -8.00
C GLY A 90 -31.24 -3.04 -6.64
N ILE A 91 -31.78 -3.61 -5.58
CA ILE A 91 -31.53 -3.15 -4.20
C ILE A 91 -30.07 -3.32 -3.82
N ARG A 92 -29.49 -4.48 -4.13
CA ARG A 92 -28.08 -4.75 -3.83
C ARG A 92 -27.16 -3.83 -4.63
N ALA A 93 -27.44 -3.61 -5.89
CA ALA A 93 -26.68 -2.69 -6.73
C ALA A 93 -26.71 -1.27 -6.17
N ALA A 94 -27.88 -0.79 -5.69
CA ALA A 94 -27.99 0.54 -5.09
C ALA A 94 -27.16 0.68 -3.81
N GLU A 95 -27.15 -0.35 -2.95
CA GLU A 95 -26.29 -0.38 -1.75
C GLU A 95 -24.81 -0.32 -2.11
N LEU A 96 -24.40 -1.09 -3.11
CA LEU A 96 -23.01 -1.11 -3.59
C LEU A 96 -22.60 0.22 -4.22
N GLU A 97 -23.49 0.87 -4.98
CA GLU A 97 -23.24 2.18 -5.57
C GLU A 97 -23.03 3.25 -4.49
N GLU A 98 -23.79 3.22 -3.43
CA GLU A 98 -23.64 4.15 -2.31
C GLU A 98 -22.27 3.95 -1.62
N GLU A 99 -21.92 2.72 -1.31
CA GLU A 99 -20.62 2.41 -0.70
C GLU A 99 -19.47 2.77 -1.62
N PHE A 100 -19.59 2.46 -2.91
CA PHE A 100 -18.63 2.82 -3.95
C PHE A 100 -18.39 4.33 -4.02
N ALA A 101 -19.45 5.12 -4.02
CA ALA A 101 -19.35 6.58 -4.04
C ALA A 101 -18.68 7.11 -2.77
N ASN A 102 -19.01 6.56 -1.60
CA ASN A 102 -18.43 6.95 -0.31
C ASN A 102 -16.92 6.66 -0.24
N MET A 103 -16.44 5.70 -1.02
CA MET A 103 -15.02 5.33 -1.11
C MET A 103 -14.30 6.03 -2.27
N ASN A 104 -14.91 7.01 -2.93
CA ASN A 104 -14.38 7.66 -4.13
C ASN A 104 -14.07 6.67 -5.26
N GLY A 105 -14.91 5.65 -5.42
CA GLY A 105 -14.71 4.57 -6.38
C GLY A 105 -14.63 5.04 -7.84
N TRP A 106 -15.30 6.14 -8.17
CA TRP A 106 -15.26 6.73 -9.51
C TRP A 106 -13.88 7.22 -9.92
N GLU A 107 -13.01 7.52 -8.95
CA GLU A 107 -11.64 7.98 -9.16
C GLU A 107 -10.60 6.86 -9.04
N ALA A 108 -11.02 5.62 -8.74
CA ALA A 108 -10.11 4.52 -8.45
C ALA A 108 -9.12 4.25 -9.57
N GLU A 109 -9.58 4.16 -10.82
CA GLU A 109 -8.70 3.89 -11.96
C GLU A 109 -7.74 5.05 -12.22
N SER A 110 -8.22 6.29 -12.11
CA SER A 110 -7.41 7.48 -12.27
C SER A 110 -6.36 7.59 -11.17
N ASP A 111 -6.72 7.33 -9.94
CA ASP A 111 -5.80 7.34 -8.79
C ASP A 111 -4.72 6.26 -8.95
N ALA A 112 -5.13 5.05 -9.34
CA ALA A 112 -4.19 3.95 -9.61
C ALA A 112 -3.20 4.31 -10.74
N ALA A 113 -3.69 4.91 -11.82
CA ALA A 113 -2.85 5.35 -12.93
C ALA A 113 -1.84 6.42 -12.50
N THR A 114 -2.25 7.35 -11.67
CA THR A 114 -1.38 8.40 -11.11
C THR A 114 -0.23 7.80 -10.31
N LEU A 115 -0.52 6.84 -9.44
CA LEU A 115 0.49 6.14 -8.65
C LEU A 115 1.47 5.37 -9.56
N LEU A 116 0.96 4.63 -10.53
CA LEU A 116 1.77 3.86 -11.46
C LEU A 116 2.69 4.76 -12.29
N ASN A 117 2.17 5.82 -12.86
CA ASN A 117 2.96 6.77 -13.64
C ASN A 117 4.04 7.45 -12.79
N GLY A 118 3.71 7.82 -11.55
CA GLY A 118 4.68 8.43 -10.63
C GLY A 118 5.84 7.49 -10.30
N LEU A 119 5.58 6.20 -10.19
CA LEU A 119 6.60 5.19 -9.90
C LEU A 119 7.34 4.69 -11.16
N GLY A 120 7.06 5.26 -12.33
CA GLY A 120 7.77 4.94 -13.56
C GLY A 120 7.19 3.74 -14.32
N VAL A 121 5.93 3.39 -14.07
CA VAL A 121 5.21 2.36 -14.83
C VAL A 121 4.38 3.07 -15.91
N PRO A 122 4.74 2.94 -17.21
CA PRO A 122 4.07 3.70 -18.26
C PRO A 122 2.62 3.25 -18.48
N THR A 123 1.80 4.16 -19.01
CA THR A 123 0.37 3.93 -19.21
C THR A 123 0.06 2.70 -20.07
N GLU A 124 0.90 2.40 -21.04
CA GLU A 124 0.77 1.22 -21.91
C GLU A 124 0.82 -0.10 -21.13
N THR A 125 1.48 -0.10 -19.99
CA THR A 125 1.63 -1.28 -19.12
C THR A 125 0.39 -1.52 -18.24
N HIS A 126 -0.43 -0.49 -18.00
CA HIS A 126 -1.53 -0.55 -17.03
C HIS A 126 -2.59 -1.59 -17.36
N SER A 127 -2.82 -1.89 -18.63
CA SER A 127 -3.79 -2.91 -19.08
C SER A 127 -3.19 -4.31 -19.24
N MET A 128 -1.86 -4.45 -19.08
CA MET A 128 -1.19 -5.74 -19.17
C MET A 128 -1.49 -6.60 -17.94
N MET A 129 -1.35 -7.91 -18.11
CA MET A 129 -1.42 -8.85 -17.00
C MET A 129 -0.11 -8.84 -16.21
N MET A 130 -0.20 -9.00 -14.89
CA MET A 130 0.99 -9.07 -14.05
C MET A 130 1.95 -10.19 -14.48
N SER A 131 1.42 -11.33 -14.94
CA SER A 131 2.23 -12.45 -15.44
C SER A 131 3.14 -12.11 -16.63
N GLU A 132 2.81 -11.08 -17.40
CA GLU A 132 3.57 -10.66 -18.58
C GLU A 132 4.78 -9.78 -18.24
N LEU A 133 4.93 -9.38 -16.98
CA LEU A 133 5.93 -8.41 -16.56
C LEU A 133 7.13 -9.06 -15.88
N PRO A 134 8.33 -8.47 -16.00
CA PRO A 134 9.49 -8.91 -15.24
C PRO A 134 9.34 -8.57 -13.73
N ALA A 135 10.07 -9.28 -12.88
CA ALA A 135 9.96 -9.14 -11.44
C ALA A 135 10.21 -7.71 -10.93
N ASN A 136 11.16 -6.99 -11.53
CA ASN A 136 11.46 -5.61 -11.13
C ASN A 136 10.32 -4.63 -11.41
N GLU A 137 9.51 -4.86 -12.45
CA GLU A 137 8.30 -4.08 -12.70
C GLU A 137 7.17 -4.46 -11.74
N LYS A 138 7.03 -5.74 -11.41
CA LYS A 138 6.04 -6.21 -10.44
C LYS A 138 6.24 -5.55 -9.07
N VAL A 139 7.48 -5.36 -8.62
CA VAL A 139 7.81 -4.68 -7.36
C VAL A 139 7.25 -3.27 -7.33
N LYS A 140 7.42 -2.50 -8.40
CA LYS A 140 6.88 -1.13 -8.51
C LYS A 140 5.36 -1.11 -8.42
N ILE A 141 4.70 -2.08 -9.05
CA ILE A 141 3.24 -2.20 -9.04
C ILE A 141 2.72 -2.55 -7.65
N LEU A 142 3.41 -3.43 -6.93
CA LEU A 142 3.08 -3.74 -5.54
C LEU A 142 3.26 -2.53 -4.62
N LEU A 143 4.25 -1.68 -4.90
CA LEU A 143 4.40 -0.42 -4.17
C LEU A 143 3.21 0.51 -4.45
N ALA A 144 2.80 0.65 -5.71
CA ALA A 144 1.60 1.42 -6.04
C ALA A 144 0.35 0.86 -5.33
N GLN A 145 0.21 -0.45 -5.26
CA GLN A 145 -0.87 -1.11 -4.51
C GLN A 145 -0.86 -0.71 -3.04
N ALA A 146 0.31 -0.71 -2.40
CA ALA A 146 0.44 -0.34 -0.99
C ALA A 146 0.04 1.12 -0.73
N LEU A 147 0.34 2.03 -1.66
CA LEU A 147 0.03 3.45 -1.55
C LEU A 147 -1.45 3.77 -1.87
N PHE A 148 -2.14 2.85 -2.55
CA PHE A 148 -3.47 3.10 -3.08
C PHE A 148 -4.53 3.27 -1.98
N GLY A 149 -5.46 4.20 -2.20
CA GLY A 149 -6.67 4.31 -1.40
C GLY A 149 -6.50 5.00 -0.06
N ASN A 150 -5.46 5.78 0.13
CA ASN A 150 -5.21 6.57 1.35
C ASN A 150 -5.31 5.73 2.64
N PRO A 151 -4.45 4.71 2.83
CA PRO A 151 -4.50 3.89 4.02
C PRO A 151 -4.24 4.71 5.30
N ASP A 152 -4.82 4.27 6.41
CA ASP A 152 -4.62 4.92 7.71
C ASP A 152 -3.22 4.67 8.27
N ILE A 153 -2.70 3.47 8.01
CA ILE A 153 -1.36 3.06 8.41
C ILE A 153 -0.68 2.40 7.20
N LEU A 154 0.48 2.91 6.83
CA LEU A 154 1.25 2.45 5.68
C LEU A 154 2.59 1.88 6.15
N LEU A 155 2.84 0.61 5.85
CA LEU A 155 4.09 -0.09 6.19
C LEU A 155 4.88 -0.36 4.92
N LEU A 156 6.07 0.22 4.80
CA LEU A 156 6.94 0.09 3.63
C LEU A 156 8.29 -0.51 4.02
N ASP A 157 8.64 -1.63 3.41
CA ASP A 157 9.96 -2.28 3.57
C ASP A 157 10.78 -2.08 2.30
N GLU A 158 11.85 -1.29 2.42
CA GLU A 158 12.78 -0.95 1.32
C GLU A 158 12.05 -0.46 0.04
N PRO A 159 11.19 0.58 0.15
CA PRO A 159 10.33 0.97 -0.97
C PRO A 159 11.08 1.62 -2.14
N THR A 160 12.32 2.07 -1.94
CA THR A 160 13.10 2.72 -3.00
C THR A 160 13.86 1.72 -3.88
N ASN A 161 13.90 0.44 -3.49
CA ASN A 161 14.53 -0.58 -4.32
C ASN A 161 13.84 -0.67 -5.68
N HIS A 162 14.62 -0.78 -6.73
CA HIS A 162 14.16 -0.86 -8.13
C HIS A 162 13.56 0.43 -8.70
N LEU A 163 13.57 1.53 -7.95
CA LEU A 163 13.12 2.84 -8.45
C LEU A 163 14.28 3.64 -9.01
N ASP A 164 14.05 4.35 -10.12
CA ASP A 164 14.99 5.35 -10.61
C ASP A 164 14.89 6.64 -9.77
N LEU A 165 15.77 7.59 -10.03
CA LEU A 165 15.83 8.83 -9.24
C LEU A 165 14.54 9.65 -9.34
N GLU A 166 13.92 9.69 -10.51
CA GLU A 166 12.66 10.41 -10.71
C GLU A 166 11.51 9.79 -9.91
N ALA A 167 11.41 8.46 -9.91
CA ALA A 167 10.41 7.73 -9.13
C ALA A 167 10.64 7.88 -7.62
N ILE A 168 11.90 7.87 -7.16
CA ILE A 168 12.24 8.13 -5.76
C ILE A 168 11.79 9.52 -5.34
N ARG A 169 12.03 10.54 -6.14
CA ARG A 169 11.59 11.93 -5.87
C ARG A 169 10.07 12.02 -5.79
N TRP A 170 9.38 11.34 -6.70
CA TRP A 170 7.92 11.30 -6.66
C TRP A 170 7.42 10.65 -5.38
N LEU A 171 8.03 9.52 -4.96
CA LEU A 171 7.67 8.83 -3.71
C LEU A 171 7.96 9.70 -2.49
N GLU A 172 9.09 10.40 -2.46
CA GLU A 172 9.41 11.34 -1.40
C GLU A 172 8.32 12.40 -1.24
N ASP A 173 7.92 13.03 -2.35
CA ASP A 173 6.87 14.06 -2.34
C ASP A 173 5.53 13.47 -1.89
N PHE A 174 5.19 12.27 -2.34
CA PHE A 174 3.98 11.56 -1.91
C PHE A 174 3.97 11.34 -0.40
N LEU A 175 5.06 10.85 0.18
CA LEU A 175 5.14 10.55 1.62
C LEU A 175 5.17 11.82 2.47
N ILE A 176 5.79 12.89 1.99
CA ILE A 176 5.81 14.19 2.68
C ILE A 176 4.39 14.77 2.79
N GLU A 177 3.60 14.63 1.75
CA GLU A 177 2.22 15.11 1.71
C GLU A 177 1.21 14.13 2.32
N PHE A 178 1.64 12.92 2.65
CA PHE A 178 0.78 11.89 3.22
C PHE A 178 0.46 12.19 4.68
N ASP A 179 -0.82 12.40 4.99
CA ASP A 179 -1.27 12.88 6.30
C ASP A 179 -1.38 11.80 7.37
N ASN A 180 -1.41 10.53 6.96
CA ASN A 180 -1.62 9.41 7.86
C ASN A 180 -0.28 8.82 8.36
N THR A 181 -0.35 7.76 9.14
CA THR A 181 0.85 7.14 9.74
C THR A 181 1.61 6.31 8.71
N VAL A 182 2.92 6.53 8.62
CA VAL A 182 3.81 5.74 7.77
C VAL A 182 4.96 5.18 8.61
N ILE A 183 5.27 3.91 8.42
CA ILE A 183 6.45 3.27 8.99
C ILE A 183 7.27 2.71 7.83
N VAL A 184 8.49 3.22 7.67
CA VAL A 184 9.38 2.89 6.55
C VAL A 184 10.65 2.24 7.07
N VAL A 185 10.97 1.07 6.54
CA VAL A 185 12.29 0.44 6.70
C VAL A 185 13.12 0.75 5.45
N SER A 186 14.28 1.35 5.62
CA SER A 186 15.19 1.62 4.51
C SER A 186 16.64 1.73 4.99
N HIS A 187 17.57 1.31 4.13
CA HIS A 187 19.00 1.57 4.30
C HIS A 187 19.41 2.95 3.76
N ASP A 188 18.55 3.59 2.99
CA ASP A 188 18.77 4.91 2.42
C ASP A 188 18.44 5.99 3.46
N ARG A 189 19.45 6.42 4.21
CA ARG A 189 19.28 7.43 5.25
C ARG A 189 18.88 8.80 4.68
N TYR A 190 19.33 9.13 3.49
CA TYR A 190 18.94 10.36 2.82
C TYR A 190 17.43 10.40 2.56
N PHE A 191 16.89 9.29 2.06
CA PHE A 191 15.46 9.14 1.86
C PHE A 191 14.69 9.26 3.18
N LEU A 192 15.11 8.53 4.23
CA LEU A 192 14.46 8.57 5.53
C LEU A 192 14.49 9.97 6.14
N ASN A 193 15.63 10.67 6.09
CA ASN A 193 15.75 12.01 6.62
C ASN A 193 14.85 13.00 5.90
N LYS A 194 14.60 12.79 4.62
CA LYS A 194 13.76 13.67 3.83
C LYS A 194 12.25 13.48 4.10
N VAL A 195 11.80 12.24 4.30
CA VAL A 195 10.37 11.92 4.41
C VAL A 195 9.89 11.72 5.85
N CYS A 196 10.79 11.36 6.78
CA CYS A 196 10.40 10.96 8.12
C CYS A 196 10.53 12.08 9.13
N THR A 197 9.53 12.17 10.01
CA THR A 197 9.53 13.10 11.15
C THR A 197 10.26 12.54 12.36
N GLN A 198 10.35 11.22 12.46
CA GLN A 198 11.04 10.51 13.53
C GLN A 198 11.78 9.30 12.98
N ILE A 199 12.91 8.99 13.58
CA ILE A 199 13.71 7.81 13.25
C ILE A 199 13.71 6.88 14.45
N ALA A 200 13.42 5.60 14.22
CA ALA A 200 13.50 4.55 15.22
C ALA A 200 14.70 3.66 14.92
N ASP A 201 15.60 3.51 15.87
CA ASP A 201 16.73 2.60 15.76
C ASP A 201 16.37 1.27 16.43
N ILE A 202 16.48 0.19 15.68
CA ILE A 202 16.30 -1.17 16.18
C ILE A 202 17.70 -1.78 16.37
N ASP A 203 18.08 -1.99 17.63
CA ASP A 203 19.38 -2.55 17.99
C ASP A 203 19.20 -3.54 19.14
N TYR A 204 19.67 -4.77 18.93
CA TYR A 204 19.67 -5.84 19.95
C TYR A 204 18.36 -5.98 20.75
N GLY A 205 17.23 -5.95 20.05
CA GLY A 205 15.91 -6.11 20.66
C GLY A 205 15.35 -4.86 21.34
N LYS A 206 15.98 -3.70 21.14
CA LYS A 206 15.50 -2.41 21.64
C LYS A 206 15.15 -1.47 20.50
N ILE A 207 14.12 -0.67 20.70
CA ILE A 207 13.70 0.37 19.76
C ILE A 207 13.89 1.72 20.45
N GLN A 208 14.65 2.61 19.84
CA GLN A 208 14.88 3.96 20.33
C GLN A 208 14.45 4.99 19.27
N LEU A 209 13.60 5.92 19.67
CA LEU A 209 13.08 6.98 18.82
C LEU A 209 13.93 8.24 18.89
N TYR A 210 14.23 8.82 17.73
CA TYR A 210 14.90 10.12 17.60
C TYR A 210 14.04 11.04 16.75
N ALA A 211 14.04 12.35 17.06
CA ALA A 211 13.41 13.32 16.21
C ALA A 211 14.16 13.40 14.87
N GLY A 212 13.45 13.32 13.76
CA GLY A 212 14.02 13.56 12.42
C GLY A 212 14.20 15.06 12.17
N ASN A 213 15.16 15.41 11.29
CA ASN A 213 15.38 16.78 10.86
C ASN A 213 14.43 17.14 9.71
#